data_d6f16510d4e5fa0826f8046ba6060e28
#
_entry.id   d6f16510d4e5fa0826f8046ba6060e28
#
_cell.length_a   1.000
_cell.length_b   1.000
_cell.length_c   1.000
_cell.angle_alpha   90.00
_cell.angle_beta   90.00
_cell.angle_gamma   90.00
#
_symmetry.space_group_name_H-M   'P 1'
#
loop_
_entity.id
_entity.type
_entity.pdbx_description
1 polymer ?
#
loop_
_entity_poly.entity_id
_entity_poly.type
_entity_poly.pdbx_seq_one_letter_code
_entity_poly.pdbx_strand_id
1 'polypeptide(L)'
;MAGQKENPVITGDMKNNVDRASILIESLPYIRKMRGQTFVIKYGGNAMINEELKQSVMDDITLLKYIGINPVIVHGGGPDISDMLNKVNKESHFVNGLRYTDEETMGYAQMVLIGKTNKDIVSTLCGKGAKAIGISGIDGNLIEAEKMTEDAEGNSIDIGYVGKIKKINTKVISMLANDEYIPVIAPIGVGKDGESYNINADTVAAEVAVALGASKLITLPDVGGVLKKLEDG
;
A
#
# COMPACT_ATOMS: atom_id res chain seq x y z
N MET A 1 43.83 -16.87 -48.71
CA MET A 1 43.02 -15.65 -48.56
C MET A 1 41.95 -15.93 -47.51
N ALA A 2 42.16 -15.45 -46.30
CA ALA A 2 41.25 -15.63 -45.18
C ALA A 2 40.14 -14.58 -45.28
N GLY A 3 38.90 -14.96 -45.50
CA GLY A 3 37.78 -14.05 -45.53
C GLY A 3 37.53 -13.45 -44.18
N GLN A 4 37.68 -12.12 -44.10
CA GLN A 4 37.24 -11.34 -42.96
C GLN A 4 35.71 -11.51 -42.83
N LYS A 5 35.26 -12.12 -41.73
CA LYS A 5 33.85 -12.10 -41.34
C LYS A 5 33.53 -10.65 -40.94
N GLU A 6 32.81 -9.95 -41.77
CA GLU A 6 32.22 -8.65 -41.42
C GLU A 6 31.30 -8.87 -40.23
N ASN A 7 31.58 -8.15 -39.13
CA ASN A 7 30.65 -8.09 -38.02
C ASN A 7 29.34 -7.42 -38.49
N PRO A 8 28.14 -7.97 -38.17
CA PRO A 8 26.89 -7.36 -38.58
C PRO A 8 26.79 -5.94 -38.01
N VAL A 9 26.49 -4.98 -38.89
CA VAL A 9 26.24 -3.57 -38.48
C VAL A 9 24.98 -3.59 -37.59
N ILE A 10 25.17 -3.31 -36.31
CA ILE A 10 24.07 -3.20 -35.34
C ILE A 10 23.32 -1.90 -35.66
N THR A 11 22.10 -2.00 -36.16
CA THR A 11 21.21 -0.83 -36.37
C THR A 11 20.81 -0.23 -35.04
N GLY A 12 20.40 1.05 -35.00
CA GLY A 12 19.98 1.74 -33.76
C GLY A 12 18.92 0.98 -32.96
N ASP A 13 17.95 0.34 -33.64
CA ASP A 13 16.93 -0.49 -33.00
C ASP A 13 17.50 -1.76 -32.36
N MET A 14 18.47 -2.40 -33.00
CA MET A 14 19.13 -3.59 -32.48
C MET A 14 19.97 -3.26 -31.24
N LYS A 15 20.68 -2.12 -31.23
CA LYS A 15 21.42 -1.63 -30.06
C LYS A 15 20.50 -1.38 -28.88
N ASN A 16 19.39 -0.70 -29.09
CA ASN A 16 18.38 -0.45 -28.06
C ASN A 16 17.82 -1.76 -27.48
N ASN A 17 17.54 -2.76 -28.31
CA ASN A 17 17.06 -4.06 -27.86
C ASN A 17 18.11 -4.84 -27.05
N VAL A 18 19.40 -4.75 -27.43
CA VAL A 18 20.52 -5.35 -26.68
C VAL A 18 20.66 -4.68 -25.32
N ASP A 19 20.59 -3.35 -25.27
CA ASP A 19 20.69 -2.59 -24.00
C ASP A 19 19.53 -2.95 -23.05
N ARG A 20 18.30 -3.06 -23.58
CA ARG A 20 17.13 -3.50 -22.77
C ARG A 20 17.27 -4.93 -22.26
N ALA A 21 17.79 -5.85 -23.07
CA ALA A 21 18.07 -7.22 -22.65
C ALA A 21 19.17 -7.26 -21.56
N SER A 22 20.20 -6.43 -21.68
CA SER A 22 21.26 -6.32 -20.69
C SER A 22 20.74 -5.88 -19.32
N ILE A 23 19.84 -4.88 -19.27
CA ILE A 23 19.19 -4.43 -18.03
C ILE A 23 18.46 -5.57 -17.34
N LEU A 24 17.72 -6.41 -18.10
CA LEU A 24 17.03 -7.58 -17.54
C LEU A 24 18.00 -8.61 -16.97
N ILE A 25 19.12 -8.84 -17.65
CA ILE A 25 20.14 -9.79 -17.18
C ILE A 25 20.83 -9.26 -15.92
N GLU A 26 21.15 -7.98 -15.87
CA GLU A 26 21.76 -7.32 -14.69
C GLU A 26 20.80 -7.36 -13.48
N SER A 27 19.49 -7.38 -13.70
CA SER A 27 18.50 -7.47 -12.62
C SER A 27 18.35 -8.88 -12.01
N LEU A 28 18.77 -9.94 -12.74
CA LEU A 28 18.58 -11.34 -12.30
C LEU A 28 19.12 -11.68 -10.90
N PRO A 29 20.31 -11.21 -10.46
CA PRO A 29 20.81 -11.48 -9.10
C PRO A 29 19.89 -10.90 -8.03
N TYR A 30 19.32 -9.72 -8.28
CA TYR A 30 18.39 -9.05 -7.37
C TYR A 30 17.05 -9.80 -7.33
N ILE A 31 16.50 -10.17 -8.48
CA ILE A 31 15.28 -10.98 -8.59
C ILE A 31 15.43 -12.30 -7.82
N ARG A 32 16.55 -13.02 -8.04
CA ARG A 32 16.83 -14.27 -7.30
C ARG A 32 16.87 -14.06 -5.79
N LYS A 33 17.51 -12.99 -5.33
CA LYS A 33 17.62 -12.65 -3.91
C LYS A 33 16.28 -12.30 -3.27
N MET A 34 15.39 -11.65 -4.03
CA MET A 34 14.11 -11.13 -3.53
C MET A 34 12.95 -12.12 -3.70
N ARG A 35 13.11 -13.15 -4.52
CA ARG A 35 12.07 -14.14 -4.81
C ARG A 35 11.61 -14.84 -3.53
N GLY A 36 10.30 -14.95 -3.34
CA GLY A 36 9.67 -15.52 -2.15
C GLY A 36 9.61 -14.60 -0.94
N GLN A 37 10.25 -13.42 -1.00
CA GLN A 37 10.18 -12.45 0.09
C GLN A 37 8.88 -11.67 0.08
N THR A 38 8.43 -11.26 1.26
CA THR A 38 7.25 -10.42 1.43
C THR A 38 7.66 -8.94 1.47
N PHE A 39 7.00 -8.12 0.65
CA PHE A 39 7.13 -6.68 0.66
C PHE A 39 5.78 -6.07 1.02
N VAL A 40 5.75 -5.26 2.08
CA VAL A 40 4.57 -4.45 2.40
C VAL A 40 4.72 -3.10 1.72
N ILE A 41 3.68 -2.68 1.00
CA ILE A 41 3.66 -1.45 0.23
C ILE A 41 2.54 -0.57 0.75
N LYS A 42 2.90 0.56 1.38
CA LYS A 42 1.93 1.60 1.73
C LYS A 42 1.65 2.43 0.50
N TYR A 43 0.44 2.33 -0.01
CA TYR A 43 -0.05 3.05 -1.17
C TYR A 43 -0.97 4.20 -0.75
N GLY A 44 -0.60 5.42 -1.10
CA GLY A 44 -1.34 6.61 -0.66
C GLY A 44 -0.87 7.87 -1.39
N GLY A 45 -1.39 9.01 -0.96
CA GLY A 45 -0.96 10.31 -1.43
C GLY A 45 -1.18 10.57 -2.91
N ASN A 46 -0.26 11.30 -3.54
CA ASN A 46 -0.33 11.67 -4.96
C ASN A 46 -0.44 10.47 -5.90
N ALA A 47 0.12 9.31 -5.52
CA ALA A 47 0.01 8.09 -6.31
C ALA A 47 -1.44 7.58 -6.43
N MET A 48 -2.34 8.01 -5.55
CA MET A 48 -3.77 7.67 -5.64
C MET A 48 -4.58 8.69 -6.44
N ILE A 49 -4.09 9.94 -6.53
CA ILE A 49 -4.83 11.06 -7.16
C ILE A 49 -4.46 11.20 -8.63
N ASN A 50 -3.18 11.01 -8.96
CA ASN A 50 -2.68 11.09 -10.32
C ASN A 50 -2.85 9.75 -11.04
N GLU A 51 -3.65 9.73 -12.11
CA GLU A 51 -3.99 8.49 -12.81
C GLU A 51 -2.77 7.83 -13.49
N GLU A 52 -1.81 8.61 -14.02
CA GLU A 52 -0.59 8.06 -14.63
C GLU A 52 0.29 7.38 -13.57
N LEU A 53 0.47 8.03 -12.40
CA LEU A 53 1.22 7.44 -11.30
C LEU A 53 0.53 6.20 -10.75
N LYS A 54 -0.80 6.23 -10.63
CA LYS A 54 -1.60 5.07 -10.21
C LYS A 54 -1.35 3.88 -11.14
N GLN A 55 -1.44 4.09 -12.45
CA GLN A 55 -1.21 3.04 -13.44
C GLN A 55 0.22 2.50 -13.36
N SER A 56 1.23 3.37 -13.24
CA SER A 56 2.64 2.98 -13.12
C SER A 56 2.90 2.17 -11.86
N VAL A 57 2.40 2.59 -10.71
CA VAL A 57 2.54 1.85 -9.44
C VAL A 57 1.88 0.48 -9.51
N MET A 58 0.70 0.37 -10.15
CA MET A 58 0.03 -0.93 -10.30
C MET A 58 0.79 -1.86 -11.26
N ASP A 59 1.46 -1.31 -12.29
CA ASP A 59 2.37 -2.08 -13.17
C ASP A 59 3.57 -2.60 -12.38
N ASP A 60 4.20 -1.75 -11.56
CA ASP A 60 5.34 -2.13 -10.72
C ASP A 60 4.96 -3.23 -9.72
N ILE A 61 3.82 -3.10 -9.03
CA ILE A 61 3.32 -4.11 -8.10
C ILE A 61 3.03 -5.43 -8.81
N THR A 62 2.43 -5.36 -9.99
CA THR A 62 2.15 -6.53 -10.83
C THR A 62 3.46 -7.20 -11.23
N LEU A 63 4.46 -6.44 -11.67
CA LEU A 63 5.80 -6.95 -11.98
C LEU A 63 6.44 -7.64 -10.77
N LEU A 64 6.41 -7.01 -9.57
CA LEU A 64 6.93 -7.63 -8.34
C LEU A 64 6.30 -9.01 -8.10
N LYS A 65 4.99 -9.15 -8.30
CA LYS A 65 4.31 -10.44 -8.17
C LYS A 65 4.78 -11.46 -9.20
N TYR A 66 4.89 -11.06 -10.47
CA TYR A 66 5.32 -11.95 -11.55
C TYR A 66 6.77 -12.45 -11.40
N ILE A 67 7.66 -11.66 -10.83
CA ILE A 67 9.04 -12.09 -10.54
C ILE A 67 9.18 -12.91 -9.26
N GLY A 68 8.05 -13.20 -8.59
CA GLY A 68 7.97 -14.11 -7.44
C GLY A 68 8.16 -13.46 -6.08
N ILE A 69 8.02 -12.14 -5.96
CA ILE A 69 7.89 -11.44 -4.68
C ILE A 69 6.42 -11.54 -4.22
N ASN A 70 6.18 -11.48 -2.91
CA ASN A 70 4.85 -11.45 -2.32
C ASN A 70 4.51 -10.02 -1.87
N PRO A 71 3.94 -9.16 -2.75
CA PRO A 71 3.50 -7.83 -2.36
C PRO A 71 2.23 -7.92 -1.53
N VAL A 72 2.18 -7.13 -0.46
CA VAL A 72 1.01 -6.89 0.40
C VAL A 72 0.77 -5.38 0.39
N ILE A 73 -0.39 -4.94 -0.02
CA ILE A 73 -0.71 -3.52 -0.13
C ILE A 73 -1.51 -3.09 1.09
N VAL A 74 -1.11 -1.98 1.70
CA VAL A 74 -1.93 -1.23 2.66
C VAL A 74 -2.21 0.13 2.03
N HIS A 75 -3.48 0.45 1.78
CA HIS A 75 -3.80 1.70 1.10
C HIS A 75 -4.31 2.77 2.06
N GLY A 76 -4.06 4.03 1.70
CA GLY A 76 -4.72 5.18 2.30
C GLY A 76 -6.11 5.43 1.70
N GLY A 77 -6.63 6.64 1.86
CA GLY A 77 -7.92 7.05 1.31
C GLY A 77 -8.44 8.34 1.92
N GLY A 78 -7.58 9.12 2.58
CA GLY A 78 -7.95 10.40 3.17
C GLY A 78 -8.67 11.35 2.19
N PRO A 79 -8.19 11.57 0.98
CA PRO A 79 -8.86 12.38 -0.04
C PRO A 79 -10.25 11.83 -0.40
N ASP A 80 -10.40 10.54 -0.61
CA ASP A 80 -11.68 9.92 -0.94
C ASP A 80 -12.72 10.09 0.20
N ILE A 81 -12.27 9.96 1.46
CA ILE A 81 -13.12 10.21 2.64
C ILE A 81 -13.54 11.68 2.67
N SER A 82 -12.59 12.61 2.47
CA SER A 82 -12.90 14.05 2.45
C SER A 82 -13.91 14.39 1.35
N ASP A 83 -13.74 13.82 0.17
CA ASP A 83 -14.67 13.97 -0.95
C ASP A 83 -16.08 13.47 -0.61
N MET A 84 -16.18 12.33 0.08
CA MET A 84 -17.47 11.79 0.51
C MET A 84 -18.13 12.69 1.56
N LEU A 85 -17.37 13.13 2.57
CA LEU A 85 -17.88 14.02 3.62
C LEU A 85 -18.37 15.35 3.02
N ASN A 86 -17.65 15.92 2.06
CA ASN A 86 -18.08 17.13 1.34
C ASN A 86 -19.41 16.91 0.58
N LYS A 87 -19.60 15.75 -0.07
CA LYS A 87 -20.84 15.41 -0.79
C LYS A 87 -22.06 15.33 0.14
N VAL A 88 -21.86 14.96 1.39
CA VAL A 88 -22.92 14.89 2.40
C VAL A 88 -22.96 16.14 3.28
N ASN A 89 -22.24 17.21 2.91
CA ASN A 89 -22.15 18.49 3.65
C ASN A 89 -21.67 18.32 5.10
N LYS A 90 -20.75 17.37 5.35
CA LYS A 90 -20.15 17.15 6.66
C LYS A 90 -18.71 17.65 6.66
N GLU A 91 -18.39 18.51 7.63
CA GLU A 91 -17.05 19.06 7.79
C GLU A 91 -16.07 17.98 8.29
N SER A 92 -14.82 18.08 7.81
CA SER A 92 -13.74 17.19 8.21
C SER A 92 -12.76 17.94 9.10
N HIS A 93 -12.55 17.43 10.31
CA HIS A 93 -11.61 17.99 11.29
C HIS A 93 -10.42 17.06 11.50
N PHE A 94 -9.24 17.63 11.75
CA PHE A 94 -8.03 16.90 12.02
C PHE A 94 -7.39 17.34 13.33
N VAL A 95 -6.90 16.39 14.11
CA VAL A 95 -6.15 16.60 15.35
C VAL A 95 -4.83 15.87 15.22
N ASN A 96 -3.71 16.55 15.31
CA ASN A 96 -2.36 15.99 15.16
C ASN A 96 -2.20 15.12 13.89
N GLY A 97 -2.80 15.55 12.77
CA GLY A 97 -2.77 14.81 11.49
C GLY A 97 -3.71 13.60 11.39
N LEU A 98 -4.43 13.27 12.46
CA LEU A 98 -5.46 12.23 12.48
C LEU A 98 -6.85 12.85 12.28
N ARG A 99 -7.69 12.21 11.48
CA ARG A 99 -9.07 12.67 11.24
C ARG A 99 -9.93 12.40 12.48
N TYR A 100 -10.51 13.44 13.05
CA TYR A 100 -11.59 13.25 14.02
C TYR A 100 -12.71 12.42 13.36
N THR A 101 -13.06 11.31 13.96
CA THR A 101 -13.94 10.31 13.36
C THR A 101 -15.08 9.99 14.31
N ASP A 102 -16.18 10.75 14.23
CA ASP A 102 -17.42 10.39 14.94
C ASP A 102 -18.07 9.14 14.31
N GLU A 103 -19.15 8.66 14.89
CA GLU A 103 -19.84 7.44 14.46
C GLU A 103 -20.29 7.52 12.99
N GLU A 104 -20.84 8.64 12.59
CA GLU A 104 -21.29 8.86 11.20
C GLU A 104 -20.11 8.92 10.23
N THR A 105 -19.05 9.66 10.59
CA THR A 105 -17.80 9.72 9.80
C THR A 105 -17.15 8.33 9.70
N MET A 106 -17.22 7.49 10.75
CA MET A 106 -16.72 6.12 10.70
C MET A 106 -17.48 5.28 9.68
N GLY A 107 -18.81 5.42 9.62
CA GLY A 107 -19.64 4.78 8.60
C GLY A 107 -19.22 5.17 7.18
N TYR A 108 -19.03 6.47 6.90
CA TYR A 108 -18.55 6.94 5.60
C TYR A 108 -17.13 6.47 5.30
N ALA A 109 -16.23 6.54 6.27
CA ALA A 109 -14.86 6.05 6.10
C ALA A 109 -14.84 4.56 5.73
N GLN A 110 -15.64 3.74 6.38
CA GLN A 110 -15.77 2.31 6.09
C GLN A 110 -16.31 2.07 4.67
N MET A 111 -17.39 2.75 4.27
CA MET A 111 -17.96 2.63 2.92
C MET A 111 -16.92 3.01 1.85
N VAL A 112 -16.21 4.11 2.07
CA VAL A 112 -15.23 4.64 1.10
C VAL A 112 -14.01 3.74 1.03
N LEU A 113 -13.38 3.46 2.17
CA LEU A 113 -12.13 2.70 2.19
C LEU A 113 -12.33 1.27 1.70
N ILE A 114 -13.38 0.57 2.17
CA ILE A 114 -13.61 -0.84 1.83
C ILE A 114 -14.34 -0.97 0.49
N GLY A 115 -15.38 -0.16 0.27
CA GLY A 115 -16.26 -0.30 -0.89
C GLY A 115 -15.72 0.36 -2.16
N LYS A 116 -15.12 1.56 -2.06
CA LYS A 116 -14.63 2.32 -3.22
C LYS A 116 -13.12 2.13 -3.41
N THR A 117 -12.32 2.73 -2.55
CA THR A 117 -10.85 2.83 -2.72
C THR A 117 -10.19 1.47 -2.84
N ASN A 118 -10.53 0.55 -1.94
CA ASN A 118 -10.01 -0.82 -1.97
C ASN A 118 -10.35 -1.54 -3.29
N LYS A 119 -11.60 -1.45 -3.74
CA LYS A 119 -12.07 -2.15 -4.94
C LYS A 119 -11.55 -1.53 -6.23
N ASP A 120 -11.30 -0.23 -6.26
CA ASP A 120 -10.65 0.44 -7.39
C ASP A 120 -9.19 -0.08 -7.57
N ILE A 121 -8.44 -0.24 -6.49
CA ILE A 121 -7.09 -0.82 -6.51
C ILE A 121 -7.13 -2.27 -7.00
N VAL A 122 -8.00 -3.09 -6.41
CA VAL A 122 -8.17 -4.51 -6.79
C VAL A 122 -8.53 -4.63 -8.27
N SER A 123 -9.50 -3.85 -8.74
CA SER A 123 -9.94 -3.85 -10.14
C SER A 123 -8.79 -3.49 -11.09
N THR A 124 -7.99 -2.49 -10.74
CA THR A 124 -6.84 -2.06 -11.55
C THR A 124 -5.78 -3.16 -11.63
N LEU A 125 -5.43 -3.79 -10.50
CA LEU A 125 -4.46 -4.91 -10.48
C LEU A 125 -4.96 -6.11 -11.28
N CYS A 126 -6.24 -6.48 -11.12
CA CYS A 126 -6.84 -7.58 -11.87
C CYS A 126 -6.90 -7.27 -13.38
N GLY A 127 -7.18 -6.02 -13.76
CA GLY A 127 -7.14 -5.56 -15.15
C GLY A 127 -5.74 -5.66 -15.78
N LYS A 128 -4.67 -5.64 -14.98
CA LYS A 128 -3.27 -5.86 -15.41
C LYS A 128 -2.83 -7.33 -15.34
N GLY A 129 -3.76 -8.25 -15.04
CA GLY A 129 -3.51 -9.70 -15.01
C GLY A 129 -3.02 -10.24 -13.67
N ALA A 130 -2.89 -9.40 -12.63
CA ALA A 130 -2.58 -9.89 -11.29
C ALA A 130 -3.84 -10.47 -10.62
N LYS A 131 -3.64 -11.41 -9.68
CA LYS A 131 -4.72 -11.89 -8.81
C LYS A 131 -4.70 -11.05 -7.52
N ALA A 132 -5.66 -10.15 -7.33
CA ALA A 132 -5.74 -9.33 -6.13
C ALA A 132 -7.05 -9.56 -5.38
N ILE A 133 -6.98 -9.51 -4.05
CA ILE A 133 -8.14 -9.59 -3.16
C ILE A 133 -8.09 -8.43 -2.17
N GLY A 134 -9.19 -7.68 -2.11
CA GLY A 134 -9.38 -6.61 -1.15
C GLY A 134 -10.01 -7.11 0.14
N ILE A 135 -9.36 -6.79 1.25
CA ILE A 135 -9.76 -7.08 2.61
C ILE A 135 -9.62 -5.83 3.47
N SER A 136 -10.19 -5.87 4.65
CA SER A 136 -10.01 -4.86 5.70
C SER A 136 -9.48 -5.50 6.98
N GLY A 137 -9.14 -4.70 7.96
CA GLY A 137 -8.73 -5.24 9.26
C GLY A 137 -9.83 -5.98 10.02
N ILE A 138 -11.09 -5.83 9.61
CA ILE A 138 -12.24 -6.54 10.18
C ILE A 138 -12.23 -8.02 9.74
N ASP A 139 -11.79 -8.28 8.50
CA ASP A 139 -11.84 -9.60 7.90
C ASP A 139 -10.94 -10.59 8.66
N GLY A 140 -11.56 -11.60 9.28
CA GLY A 140 -10.86 -12.58 10.11
C GLY A 140 -10.13 -11.98 11.32
N ASN A 141 -10.60 -10.84 11.84
CA ASN A 141 -9.94 -10.06 12.90
C ASN A 141 -8.47 -9.78 12.57
N LEU A 142 -8.22 -9.34 11.33
CA LEU A 142 -6.86 -9.09 10.85
C LEU A 142 -6.18 -7.98 11.65
N ILE A 143 -6.93 -6.90 12.00
CA ILE A 143 -6.42 -5.79 12.80
C ILE A 143 -7.30 -5.64 14.04
N GLU A 144 -6.88 -6.24 15.14
CA GLU A 144 -7.48 -6.00 16.46
C GLU A 144 -7.06 -4.62 16.96
N ALA A 145 -8.01 -3.77 17.29
CA ALA A 145 -7.77 -2.38 17.70
C ALA A 145 -8.54 -2.00 18.96
N GLU A 146 -8.15 -0.90 19.57
CA GLU A 146 -8.88 -0.24 20.64
C GLU A 146 -8.98 1.26 20.35
N LYS A 147 -9.90 1.96 20.99
CA LYS A 147 -10.02 3.42 20.85
C LYS A 147 -8.70 4.09 21.24
N MET A 148 -8.22 5.02 20.41
CA MET A 148 -7.08 5.85 20.73
C MET A 148 -7.50 6.92 21.74
N THR A 149 -6.85 6.92 22.92
CA THR A 149 -7.14 7.84 24.03
C THR A 149 -5.97 8.75 24.39
N GLU A 150 -4.80 8.50 23.79
CA GLU A 150 -3.58 9.25 24.02
C GLU A 150 -2.87 9.54 22.70
N ASP A 151 -2.26 10.70 22.57
CA ASP A 151 -1.37 11.04 21.46
C ASP A 151 0.03 10.43 21.63
N ALA A 152 0.94 10.74 20.69
CA ALA A 152 2.32 10.22 20.72
C ALA A 152 3.15 10.78 21.90
N GLU A 153 2.72 11.89 22.48
CA GLU A 153 3.37 12.54 23.64
C GLU A 153 2.77 12.09 24.98
N GLY A 154 1.71 11.24 24.93
CA GLY A 154 1.02 10.74 26.14
C GLY A 154 -0.07 11.67 26.66
N ASN A 155 -0.46 12.70 25.91
CA ASN A 155 -1.57 13.57 26.28
C ASN A 155 -2.90 12.88 25.97
N SER A 156 -3.89 13.06 26.88
CA SER A 156 -5.23 12.54 26.66
C SER A 156 -5.91 13.26 25.49
N ILE A 157 -6.44 12.47 24.53
CA ILE A 157 -7.19 12.96 23.38
C ILE A 157 -8.50 12.18 23.22
N ASP A 158 -9.53 12.87 22.71
CA ASP A 158 -10.73 12.20 22.20
C ASP A 158 -10.94 12.59 20.74
N ILE A 159 -10.65 11.66 19.85
CA ILE A 159 -10.77 11.81 18.41
C ILE A 159 -11.77 10.83 17.80
N GLY A 160 -12.71 10.35 18.62
CA GLY A 160 -13.82 9.47 18.22
C GLY A 160 -13.33 8.05 17.93
N TYR A 161 -13.78 7.49 16.80
CA TYR A 161 -13.49 6.13 16.35
C TYR A 161 -12.14 6.02 15.62
N VAL A 162 -11.12 6.63 16.16
CA VAL A 162 -9.74 6.41 15.71
C VAL A 162 -9.12 5.30 16.56
N GLY A 163 -8.48 4.34 15.89
CA GLY A 163 -7.98 3.13 16.53
C GLY A 163 -6.47 3.13 16.76
N LYS A 164 -6.08 2.51 17.88
CA LYS A 164 -4.72 2.06 18.17
C LYS A 164 -4.65 0.54 17.98
N ILE A 165 -3.70 0.07 17.19
CA ILE A 165 -3.53 -1.35 16.91
C ILE A 165 -3.06 -2.08 18.17
N LYS A 166 -3.73 -3.18 18.49
CA LYS A 166 -3.36 -4.10 19.58
C LYS A 166 -2.63 -5.32 19.05
N LYS A 167 -3.09 -5.82 17.90
CA LYS A 167 -2.56 -7.05 17.33
C LYS A 167 -2.89 -7.14 15.84
N ILE A 168 -1.97 -7.71 15.08
CA ILE A 168 -2.17 -8.10 13.68
C ILE A 168 -2.26 -9.62 13.59
N ASN A 169 -3.36 -10.13 13.02
CA ASN A 169 -3.54 -11.55 12.72
C ASN A 169 -3.17 -11.81 11.26
N THR A 170 -1.96 -12.27 11.00
CA THR A 170 -1.42 -12.43 9.65
C THR A 170 -2.00 -13.61 8.87
N LYS A 171 -2.84 -14.45 9.50
CA LYS A 171 -3.32 -15.71 8.91
C LYS A 171 -4.02 -15.51 7.56
N VAL A 172 -4.92 -14.51 7.47
CA VAL A 172 -5.65 -14.22 6.22
C VAL A 172 -4.67 -13.75 5.13
N ILE A 173 -3.73 -12.86 5.48
CA ILE A 173 -2.72 -12.37 4.53
C ILE A 173 -1.87 -13.53 4.01
N SER A 174 -1.39 -14.40 4.90
CA SER A 174 -0.57 -15.55 4.55
C SER A 174 -1.30 -16.56 3.67
N MET A 175 -2.58 -16.82 3.93
CA MET A 175 -3.42 -17.69 3.07
C MET A 175 -3.51 -17.12 1.66
N LEU A 176 -3.82 -15.83 1.52
CA LEU A 176 -3.93 -15.18 0.20
C LEU A 176 -2.59 -15.17 -0.55
N ALA A 177 -1.50 -14.84 0.15
CA ALA A 177 -0.17 -14.80 -0.47
C ALA A 177 0.29 -16.19 -0.94
N ASN A 178 0.00 -17.26 -0.19
CA ASN A 178 0.32 -18.63 -0.55
C ASN A 178 -0.44 -19.12 -1.79
N ASP A 179 -1.68 -18.63 -1.99
CA ASP A 179 -2.50 -18.91 -3.18
C ASP A 179 -2.26 -17.90 -4.32
N GLU A 180 -1.10 -17.23 -4.29
CA GLU A 180 -0.63 -16.29 -5.29
C GLU A 180 -1.47 -14.99 -5.42
N TYR A 181 -2.36 -14.69 -4.49
CA TYR A 181 -3.08 -13.43 -4.48
C TYR A 181 -2.22 -12.30 -3.90
N ILE A 182 -2.53 -11.08 -4.34
CA ILE A 182 -2.04 -9.83 -3.76
C ILE A 182 -3.10 -9.35 -2.75
N PRO A 183 -2.83 -9.40 -1.44
CA PRO A 183 -3.74 -8.82 -0.45
C PRO A 183 -3.71 -7.29 -0.53
N VAL A 184 -4.89 -6.67 -0.58
CA VAL A 184 -5.07 -5.21 -0.58
C VAL A 184 -5.87 -4.85 0.67
N ILE A 185 -5.23 -4.20 1.64
CA ILE A 185 -5.75 -4.01 3.00
C ILE A 185 -6.25 -2.59 3.17
N ALA A 186 -7.53 -2.42 3.51
CA ALA A 186 -8.09 -1.17 3.98
C ALA A 186 -7.79 -0.98 5.48
N PRO A 187 -7.35 0.21 5.93
CA PRO A 187 -6.89 0.45 7.30
C PRO A 187 -8.05 0.68 8.28
N ILE A 188 -8.96 -0.27 8.36
CA ILE A 188 -10.07 -0.30 9.31
C ILE A 188 -9.82 -1.46 10.26
N GLY A 189 -9.70 -1.18 11.56
CA GLY A 189 -9.56 -2.19 12.60
C GLY A 189 -10.89 -2.53 13.25
N VAL A 190 -10.91 -3.63 14.02
CA VAL A 190 -12.07 -4.07 14.79
C VAL A 190 -11.73 -4.12 16.27
N GLY A 191 -12.61 -3.59 17.09
CA GLY A 191 -12.54 -3.64 18.54
C GLY A 191 -13.14 -4.93 19.12
N LYS A 192 -13.02 -5.08 20.43
CA LYS A 192 -13.42 -6.27 21.17
C LYS A 192 -14.93 -6.55 21.05
N ASP A 193 -15.74 -5.49 21.00
CA ASP A 193 -17.19 -5.58 20.97
C ASP A 193 -17.75 -5.45 19.54
N GLY A 194 -16.86 -5.51 18.51
CA GLY A 194 -17.21 -5.47 17.09
C GLY A 194 -17.27 -4.08 16.48
N GLU A 195 -16.96 -3.03 17.25
CA GLU A 195 -16.88 -1.66 16.76
C GLU A 195 -15.74 -1.50 15.77
N SER A 196 -15.91 -0.63 14.78
CA SER A 196 -14.89 -0.34 13.77
C SER A 196 -14.09 0.89 14.15
N TYR A 197 -12.80 0.87 13.82
CA TYR A 197 -11.88 1.99 14.02
C TYR A 197 -11.18 2.37 12.73
N ASN A 198 -11.15 3.67 12.44
CA ASN A 198 -10.31 4.25 11.40
C ASN A 198 -8.87 4.34 11.91
N ILE A 199 -7.93 3.78 11.17
CA ILE A 199 -6.53 3.72 11.59
C ILE A 199 -5.66 4.37 10.50
N ASN A 200 -4.58 5.03 10.91
CA ASN A 200 -3.61 5.61 10.00
C ASN A 200 -2.96 4.50 9.15
N ALA A 201 -2.96 4.68 7.83
CA ALA A 201 -2.47 3.66 6.89
C ALA A 201 -0.96 3.41 7.00
N ASP A 202 -0.16 4.42 7.37
CA ASP A 202 1.28 4.25 7.59
C ASP A 202 1.54 3.38 8.81
N THR A 203 0.76 3.59 9.90
CA THR A 203 0.79 2.76 11.11
C THR A 203 0.40 1.32 10.78
N VAL A 204 -0.70 1.11 10.04
CA VAL A 204 -1.13 -0.24 9.63
C VAL A 204 -0.05 -0.92 8.79
N ALA A 205 0.55 -0.21 7.83
CA ALA A 205 1.59 -0.78 6.98
C ALA A 205 2.83 -1.20 7.77
N ALA A 206 3.25 -0.38 8.74
CA ALA A 206 4.38 -0.70 9.62
C ALA A 206 4.09 -1.94 10.47
N GLU A 207 2.93 -1.98 11.15
CA GLU A 207 2.55 -3.10 12.01
C GLU A 207 2.34 -4.41 11.22
N VAL A 208 1.74 -4.33 10.03
CA VAL A 208 1.61 -5.48 9.12
C VAL A 208 2.98 -5.97 8.66
N ALA A 209 3.92 -5.05 8.34
CA ALA A 209 5.27 -5.42 7.93
C ALA A 209 6.02 -6.15 9.06
N VAL A 210 5.92 -5.66 10.28
CA VAL A 210 6.51 -6.30 11.47
C VAL A 210 5.90 -7.67 11.71
N ALA A 211 4.56 -7.76 11.72
CA ALA A 211 3.85 -9.00 12.01
C ALA A 211 4.10 -10.10 10.96
N LEU A 212 4.33 -9.73 9.70
CA LEU A 212 4.68 -10.66 8.61
C LEU A 212 6.17 -11.01 8.55
N GLY A 213 7.04 -10.32 9.30
CA GLY A 213 8.48 -10.39 9.11
C GLY A 213 8.88 -9.98 7.70
N ALA A 214 8.22 -8.95 7.16
CA ALA A 214 8.44 -8.50 5.79
C ALA A 214 9.89 -8.04 5.57
N SER A 215 10.46 -8.39 4.43
CA SER A 215 11.83 -8.02 4.08
C SER A 215 11.97 -6.54 3.76
N LYS A 216 10.87 -5.90 3.33
CA LYS A 216 10.81 -4.48 3.02
C LYS A 216 9.43 -3.90 3.34
N LEU A 217 9.46 -2.67 3.85
CA LEU A 217 8.35 -1.75 3.87
C LEU A 217 8.65 -0.64 2.86
N ILE A 218 7.79 -0.49 1.86
CA ILE A 218 7.88 0.55 0.83
C ILE A 218 6.76 1.54 1.07
N THR A 219 7.10 2.80 1.29
CA THR A 219 6.12 3.87 1.43
C THR A 219 6.14 4.75 0.19
N LEU A 220 4.97 5.08 -0.34
CA LEU A 220 4.78 6.01 -1.45
C LEU A 220 4.18 7.30 -0.88
N PRO A 221 5.01 8.26 -0.43
CA PRO A 221 4.58 9.50 0.17
C PRO A 221 4.28 10.58 -0.86
N ASP A 222 3.68 11.68 -0.41
CA ASP A 222 3.45 12.91 -1.22
C ASP A 222 4.71 13.75 -1.45
N VAL A 223 5.79 13.40 -0.75
CA VAL A 223 7.08 14.09 -0.80
C VAL A 223 8.16 13.16 -1.36
N GLY A 224 9.26 13.74 -1.85
CA GLY A 224 10.33 12.98 -2.51
C GLY A 224 11.13 12.02 -1.63
N GLY A 225 10.71 11.79 -0.38
CA GLY A 225 11.33 10.86 0.56
C GLY A 225 11.47 11.44 1.97
N VAL A 226 12.17 10.71 2.84
CA VAL A 226 12.50 11.17 4.18
C VAL A 226 13.59 12.24 4.06
N LEU A 227 13.25 13.47 4.41
CA LEU A 227 14.16 14.61 4.39
C LEU A 227 14.88 14.72 5.73
N LYS A 228 16.18 14.92 5.69
CA LYS A 228 16.94 15.33 6.88
C LYS A 228 16.54 16.77 7.21
N LYS A 229 16.12 17.03 8.45
CA LYS A 229 15.91 18.39 8.90
C LYS A 229 17.25 19.13 8.78
N LEU A 230 17.31 20.11 7.88
CA LEU A 230 18.45 21.02 7.84
C LEU A 230 18.36 21.84 9.12
N GLU A 231 19.41 21.81 9.94
CA GLU A 231 19.62 22.73 11.03
C GLU A 231 20.03 24.08 10.43
N ASP A 232 19.04 24.82 9.91
CA ASP A 232 19.27 26.20 9.50
C ASP A 232 17.99 27.01 9.66
N GLY A 233 18.12 27.99 10.61
CA GLY A 233 17.31 29.18 10.74
C GLY A 233 16.14 29.10 11.67
#